data_4e00dc8c095c4dad7c9788c271055384
#
_entry.id   4e00dc8c095c4dad7c9788c271055384
#
_cell.length_a   1.000
_cell.length_b   1.000
_cell.length_c   1.000
_cell.angle_alpha   90.00
_cell.angle_beta   90.00
_cell.angle_gamma   90.00
#
_symmetry.space_group_name_H-M   'P 1'
#
loop_
_entity.id
_entity.type
_entity.pdbx_description
1 polymer ?
#
loop_
_entity_poly.entity_id
_entity_poly.type
_entity_poly.pdbx_seq_one_letter_code
_entity_poly.pdbx_strand_id
1 'polypeptide(L)'
;MTDEPNKTTFETDSLNDLLANPFETPVDALTSSQQADIDALKKQETAPRLIDQLPLERQQQAKELADKIDVNNQQAVITYGANAQTKLSEFSQSMLNHVQAADIGPVGDSLTELMYRLQEANPDELRAGEGNFFQRMFGKVKQSIYETTAKYQKIGAQIDKVAVKLTKEKDGLLQDNLMLEQLYQKNKDYFDALNVYIAAGELKVEEMQQTVIPEALAKAQQTGDQMDAQIVNDYTQFLDRLDNRTHDLRLARQITIQQAPQIRLIQNTNQALAEKIQASVATAIPLWKNQVVIALTLLRQKDAVTAQRQVSETTNCLLYTSDAADDGESVD
;
A
#
# COMPACT_ATOMS: atom_id res chain seq x y z
N MET A 1 -26.63 32.21 37.59
CA MET A 1 -26.50 32.28 36.12
C MET A 1 -25.69 31.07 35.71
N THR A 2 -26.39 30.02 35.38
CA THR A 2 -25.85 28.71 35.04
C THR A 2 -26.16 28.49 33.56
N ASP A 3 -25.11 28.48 32.72
CA ASP A 3 -25.20 28.10 31.30
C ASP A 3 -25.37 26.58 31.20
N GLU A 4 -26.51 26.15 30.68
CA GLU A 4 -26.74 24.79 30.24
C GLU A 4 -26.28 24.65 28.77
N PRO A 5 -25.55 23.57 28.39
CA PRO A 5 -25.24 23.32 27.00
C PRO A 5 -26.45 22.71 26.28
N ASN A 6 -26.79 23.33 25.15
CA ASN A 6 -27.80 22.96 24.18
C ASN A 6 -27.59 21.52 23.68
N LYS A 7 -28.43 20.59 24.17
CA LYS A 7 -28.55 19.23 23.63
C LYS A 7 -29.42 19.28 22.38
N THR A 8 -28.83 19.23 21.20
CA THR A 8 -29.51 18.82 19.96
C THR A 8 -29.93 17.37 20.09
N THR A 9 -31.16 17.13 20.46
CA THR A 9 -31.84 15.85 20.37
C THR A 9 -32.11 15.56 18.89
N PHE A 10 -31.34 14.61 18.30
CA PHE A 10 -31.77 13.93 17.07
C PHE A 10 -32.96 13.06 17.45
N GLU A 11 -34.16 13.45 17.03
CA GLU A 11 -35.32 12.56 17.02
C GLU A 11 -35.01 11.42 16.06
N THR A 12 -34.78 10.26 16.59
CA THR A 12 -34.71 9.01 15.81
C THR A 12 -36.14 8.68 15.44
N ASP A 13 -36.54 9.00 14.22
CA ASP A 13 -37.75 8.45 13.63
C ASP A 13 -37.72 6.93 13.76
N SER A 14 -38.72 6.35 14.42
CA SER A 14 -38.76 4.90 14.63
C SER A 14 -38.99 4.23 13.28
N LEU A 15 -38.39 3.05 13.05
CA LEU A 15 -38.55 2.25 11.83
C LEU A 15 -40.03 2.03 11.50
N ASN A 16 -40.93 2.03 12.49
CA ASN A 16 -42.36 1.91 12.36
C ASN A 16 -43.00 3.17 11.77
N ASP A 17 -42.50 4.36 12.03
CA ASP A 17 -42.98 5.62 11.43
C ASP A 17 -42.60 5.69 9.94
N LEU A 18 -41.39 5.24 9.59
CA LEU A 18 -40.92 5.16 8.20
C LEU A 18 -41.70 4.12 7.37
N LEU A 19 -42.24 3.09 8.02
CA LEU A 19 -43.02 2.01 7.37
C LEU A 19 -44.54 2.27 7.39
N ALA A 20 -45.03 3.22 8.19
CA ALA A 20 -46.47 3.50 8.33
C ALA A 20 -47.10 4.08 7.04
N ASN A 21 -46.33 4.88 6.29
CA ASN A 21 -46.79 5.50 5.04
C ASN A 21 -45.72 5.42 3.93
N PRO A 22 -45.44 4.25 3.33
CA PRO A 22 -44.37 4.05 2.35
C PRO A 22 -44.61 4.79 1.01
N PHE A 23 -45.77 5.42 0.80
CA PHE A 23 -46.15 6.12 -0.44
C PHE A 23 -46.53 7.58 -0.20
N GLU A 24 -46.47 8.13 1.01
CA GLU A 24 -46.64 9.56 1.26
C GLU A 24 -45.33 10.30 0.96
N THR A 25 -45.27 10.93 -0.20
CA THR A 25 -44.25 11.96 -0.48
C THR A 25 -44.76 13.29 0.02
N PRO A 26 -44.01 14.02 0.86
CA PRO A 26 -44.39 15.39 1.23
C PRO A 26 -44.45 16.24 -0.04
N VAL A 27 -45.61 16.84 -0.30
CA VAL A 27 -45.90 17.55 -1.58
C VAL A 27 -44.95 18.76 -1.81
N ASP A 28 -44.31 19.27 -0.78
CA ASP A 28 -43.39 20.41 -0.87
C ASP A 28 -41.90 20.01 -1.11
N ALA A 29 -41.56 18.74 -1.01
CA ALA A 29 -40.18 18.26 -1.27
C ALA A 29 -39.93 17.81 -2.73
N LEU A 30 -41.00 17.62 -3.51
CA LEU A 30 -40.93 17.09 -4.87
C LEU A 30 -40.34 18.04 -5.92
N THR A 31 -40.38 19.36 -5.67
CA THR A 31 -39.92 20.35 -6.69
C THR A 31 -38.39 20.48 -6.76
N SER A 32 -37.65 20.27 -5.69
CA SER A 32 -36.19 20.40 -5.70
C SER A 32 -35.46 19.09 -6.06
N SER A 33 -36.00 17.93 -5.67
CA SER A 33 -35.37 16.64 -6.01
C SER A 33 -35.65 16.22 -7.47
N GLN A 34 -36.86 16.43 -7.96
CA GLN A 34 -37.20 16.18 -9.37
C GLN A 34 -36.44 17.07 -10.34
N GLN A 35 -36.17 18.32 -9.95
CA GLN A 35 -35.34 19.21 -10.76
C GLN A 35 -33.89 18.76 -10.77
N ALA A 36 -33.37 18.28 -9.63
CA ALA A 36 -32.02 17.71 -9.53
C ALA A 36 -31.87 16.40 -10.33
N ASP A 37 -32.91 15.55 -10.35
CA ASP A 37 -32.91 14.30 -11.13
C ASP A 37 -33.05 14.59 -12.64
N ILE A 38 -33.86 15.58 -13.02
CA ILE A 38 -33.97 16.04 -14.41
C ILE A 38 -32.67 16.70 -14.87
N ASP A 39 -32.01 17.49 -14.02
CA ASP A 39 -30.72 18.10 -14.32
C ASP A 39 -29.58 17.07 -14.32
N ALA A 40 -29.66 16.01 -13.49
CA ALA A 40 -28.74 14.88 -13.53
C ALA A 40 -28.91 14.02 -14.81
N LEU A 41 -30.17 13.80 -15.24
CA LEU A 41 -30.47 13.12 -16.50
C LEU A 41 -30.03 13.96 -17.73
N LYS A 42 -30.29 15.28 -17.72
CA LYS A 42 -29.79 16.20 -18.77
C LYS A 42 -28.26 16.30 -18.77
N LYS A 43 -27.62 16.19 -17.63
CA LYS A 43 -26.17 16.15 -17.49
C LYS A 43 -25.56 14.83 -17.98
N GLN A 44 -26.32 13.72 -17.94
CA GLN A 44 -25.94 12.45 -18.56
C GLN A 44 -26.07 12.53 -20.12
N GLU A 45 -27.10 13.21 -20.66
CA GLU A 45 -27.23 13.45 -22.11
C GLU A 45 -26.15 14.40 -22.66
N THR A 46 -25.56 15.28 -21.82
CA THR A 46 -24.47 16.20 -22.22
C THR A 46 -23.08 15.68 -21.86
N ALA A 47 -22.96 14.50 -21.27
CA ALA A 47 -21.65 13.89 -21.01
C ALA A 47 -20.99 13.55 -22.37
N PRO A 48 -19.73 13.98 -22.62
CA PRO A 48 -19.07 13.68 -23.89
C PRO A 48 -18.97 12.15 -24.01
N ARG A 49 -19.35 11.65 -25.21
CA ARG A 49 -19.33 10.22 -25.55
C ARG A 49 -17.92 9.69 -25.29
N LEU A 50 -17.81 8.44 -24.82
CA LEU A 50 -16.51 7.86 -24.53
C LEU A 50 -15.60 7.86 -25.76
N ILE A 51 -16.17 7.63 -26.95
CA ILE A 51 -15.41 7.64 -28.21
C ILE A 51 -14.70 8.97 -28.45
N ASP A 52 -15.35 10.10 -28.13
CA ASP A 52 -14.79 11.45 -28.37
C ASP A 52 -13.60 11.76 -27.44
N GLN A 53 -13.45 11.02 -26.34
CA GLN A 53 -12.35 11.12 -25.40
C GLN A 53 -11.14 10.24 -25.76
N LEU A 54 -11.32 9.32 -26.71
CA LEU A 54 -10.28 8.39 -27.11
C LEU A 54 -9.31 9.04 -28.14
N PRO A 55 -8.02 8.61 -28.15
CA PRO A 55 -7.11 8.94 -29.24
C PRO A 55 -7.67 8.47 -30.60
N LEU A 56 -7.35 9.19 -31.68
CA LEU A 56 -7.86 8.91 -33.03
C LEU A 56 -7.67 7.45 -33.46
N GLU A 57 -6.55 6.84 -33.14
CA GLU A 57 -6.27 5.43 -33.42
C GLU A 57 -7.28 4.51 -32.73
N ARG A 58 -7.60 4.79 -31.45
CA ARG A 58 -8.54 4.01 -30.65
C ARG A 58 -9.99 4.25 -31.09
N GLN A 59 -10.32 5.47 -31.55
CA GLN A 59 -11.62 5.76 -32.17
C GLN A 59 -11.84 4.91 -33.41
N GLN A 60 -10.81 4.80 -34.26
CA GLN A 60 -10.89 3.96 -35.45
C GLN A 60 -11.07 2.49 -35.11
N GLN A 61 -10.29 1.97 -34.15
CA GLN A 61 -10.44 0.61 -33.66
C GLN A 61 -11.84 0.34 -33.09
N ALA A 62 -12.42 1.30 -32.37
CA ALA A 62 -13.79 1.19 -31.85
C ALA A 62 -14.83 1.11 -32.96
N LYS A 63 -14.71 1.92 -34.03
CA LYS A 63 -15.60 1.87 -35.19
C LYS A 63 -15.50 0.53 -35.91
N GLU A 64 -14.28 0.07 -36.22
CA GLU A 64 -14.04 -1.22 -36.85
C GLU A 64 -14.58 -2.41 -36.01
N LEU A 65 -14.54 -2.27 -34.68
CA LEU A 65 -15.10 -3.27 -33.80
C LEU A 65 -16.62 -3.22 -33.75
N ALA A 66 -17.25 -2.02 -33.80
CA ALA A 66 -18.70 -1.85 -33.87
C ALA A 66 -19.27 -2.47 -35.14
N ASP A 67 -18.58 -2.31 -36.28
CA ASP A 67 -18.97 -2.90 -37.58
C ASP A 67 -18.94 -4.45 -37.56
N LYS A 68 -18.10 -5.05 -36.71
CA LYS A 68 -18.01 -6.51 -36.53
C LYS A 68 -19.11 -7.09 -35.64
N ILE A 69 -19.86 -6.27 -34.93
CA ILE A 69 -20.99 -6.73 -34.12
C ILE A 69 -22.17 -7.05 -35.02
N ASP A 70 -22.38 -8.32 -35.33
CA ASP A 70 -23.49 -8.79 -36.15
C ASP A 70 -24.78 -8.84 -35.35
N VAL A 71 -25.74 -7.98 -35.70
CA VAL A 71 -27.06 -7.87 -35.07
C VAL A 71 -27.93 -9.11 -35.21
N ASN A 72 -27.65 -9.96 -36.23
CA ASN A 72 -28.37 -11.21 -36.46
C ASN A 72 -27.83 -12.37 -35.60
N ASN A 73 -26.66 -12.20 -34.97
CA ASN A 73 -26.02 -13.22 -34.15
C ASN A 73 -26.19 -12.94 -32.65
N GLN A 74 -27.25 -13.47 -32.05
CA GLN A 74 -27.51 -13.29 -30.61
C GLN A 74 -26.40 -13.86 -29.70
N GLN A 75 -25.63 -14.85 -30.16
CA GLN A 75 -24.49 -15.42 -29.47
C GLN A 75 -23.30 -14.44 -29.43
N ALA A 76 -23.14 -13.57 -30.40
CA ALA A 76 -22.07 -12.59 -30.49
C ALA A 76 -22.07 -11.64 -29.28
N VAL A 77 -23.24 -11.27 -28.76
CA VAL A 77 -23.36 -10.41 -27.57
C VAL A 77 -22.78 -11.08 -26.33
N ILE A 78 -23.02 -12.38 -26.11
CA ILE A 78 -22.55 -13.13 -24.97
C ILE A 78 -21.01 -13.17 -24.95
N THR A 79 -20.40 -13.33 -26.11
CA THR A 79 -18.94 -13.40 -26.26
C THR A 79 -18.27 -12.04 -26.38
N TYR A 80 -19.06 -10.96 -26.59
CA TYR A 80 -18.54 -9.61 -26.75
C TYR A 80 -17.75 -9.16 -25.52
N GLY A 81 -16.45 -8.87 -25.68
CA GLY A 81 -15.57 -8.47 -24.60
C GLY A 81 -15.30 -9.53 -23.53
N ALA A 82 -15.82 -10.78 -23.67
CA ALA A 82 -15.65 -11.85 -22.68
C ALA A 82 -14.16 -12.18 -22.45
N ASN A 83 -13.38 -12.23 -23.52
CA ASN A 83 -11.94 -12.49 -23.41
C ASN A 83 -11.20 -11.42 -22.59
N ALA A 84 -11.54 -10.15 -22.78
CA ALA A 84 -10.95 -9.05 -22.01
C ALA A 84 -11.33 -9.14 -20.51
N GLN A 85 -12.59 -9.48 -20.20
CA GLN A 85 -13.03 -9.69 -18.82
C GLN A 85 -12.35 -10.90 -18.16
N THR A 86 -12.25 -12.03 -18.85
CA THR A 86 -11.59 -13.23 -18.32
C THR A 86 -10.12 -12.93 -18.00
N LYS A 87 -9.41 -12.31 -18.94
CA LYS A 87 -8.01 -11.92 -18.73
C LYS A 87 -7.84 -10.89 -17.60
N LEU A 88 -8.76 -9.94 -17.45
CA LEU A 88 -8.76 -9.01 -16.33
C LEU A 88 -9.02 -9.73 -15.00
N SER A 89 -9.91 -10.71 -14.97
CA SER A 89 -10.17 -11.51 -13.77
C SER A 89 -8.96 -12.34 -13.36
N GLU A 90 -8.30 -13.00 -14.32
CA GLU A 90 -7.05 -13.73 -14.09
C GLU A 90 -5.92 -12.81 -13.60
N PHE A 91 -5.82 -11.63 -14.20
CA PHE A 91 -4.90 -10.59 -13.78
C PHE A 91 -5.17 -10.12 -12.34
N SER A 92 -6.44 -9.84 -12.01
CA SER A 92 -6.85 -9.42 -10.66
C SER A 92 -6.56 -10.50 -9.63
N GLN A 93 -6.78 -11.77 -9.96
CA GLN A 93 -6.45 -12.90 -9.10
C GLN A 93 -4.93 -13.05 -8.92
N SER A 94 -4.15 -12.89 -9.99
CA SER A 94 -2.69 -12.90 -9.92
C SER A 94 -2.16 -11.77 -9.03
N MET A 95 -2.72 -10.58 -9.16
CA MET A 95 -2.37 -9.42 -8.32
C MET A 95 -2.72 -9.69 -6.84
N LEU A 96 -3.91 -10.23 -6.56
CA LEU A 96 -4.32 -10.58 -5.21
C LEU A 96 -3.37 -11.60 -4.58
N ASN A 97 -3.03 -12.64 -5.32
CA ASN A 97 -2.09 -13.67 -4.86
C ASN A 97 -0.70 -13.07 -4.58
N HIS A 98 -0.23 -12.15 -5.43
CA HIS A 98 1.05 -11.48 -5.23
C HIS A 98 1.04 -10.60 -3.97
N VAL A 99 -0.02 -9.81 -3.77
CA VAL A 99 -0.18 -8.96 -2.56
C VAL A 99 -0.27 -9.81 -1.30
N GLN A 100 -0.97 -10.95 -1.33
CA GLN A 100 -1.05 -11.87 -0.20
C GLN A 100 0.27 -12.60 0.08
N ALA A 101 1.06 -12.88 -0.95
CA ALA A 101 2.38 -13.52 -0.82
C ALA A 101 3.47 -12.55 -0.36
N ALA A 102 3.29 -11.24 -0.61
CA ALA A 102 4.20 -10.19 -0.17
C ALA A 102 4.05 -9.96 1.34
N ASP A 103 4.64 -10.86 2.15
CA ASP A 103 4.68 -10.74 3.60
C ASP A 103 5.73 -9.69 4.00
N ILE A 104 5.26 -8.52 4.39
CA ILE A 104 6.10 -7.41 4.90
C ILE A 104 6.50 -7.65 6.38
N GLY A 105 5.87 -8.63 7.05
CA GLY A 105 6.14 -8.97 8.45
C GLY A 105 7.63 -9.22 8.75
N PRO A 106 8.35 -10.07 7.97
CA PRO A 106 9.76 -10.34 8.16
C PRO A 106 10.67 -9.10 8.11
N VAL A 107 10.33 -8.09 7.29
CA VAL A 107 11.04 -6.80 7.24
C VAL A 107 10.86 -6.02 8.55
N GLY A 108 9.62 -5.95 9.02
CA GLY A 108 9.28 -5.30 10.30
C GLY A 108 9.99 -5.97 11.48
N ASP A 109 9.98 -7.29 11.52
CA ASP A 109 10.64 -8.09 12.54
C ASP A 109 12.16 -7.87 12.54
N SER A 110 12.78 -7.86 11.36
CA SER A 110 14.22 -7.63 11.20
C SER A 110 14.64 -6.22 11.61
N LEU A 111 13.84 -5.20 11.29
CA LEU A 111 14.07 -3.83 11.73
C LEU A 111 13.89 -3.69 13.25
N THR A 112 12.90 -4.35 13.83
CA THR A 112 12.67 -4.37 15.27
C THR A 112 13.81 -5.09 15.99
N GLU A 113 14.27 -6.23 15.46
CA GLU A 113 15.43 -6.93 15.98
C GLU A 113 16.69 -6.05 15.93
N LEU A 114 16.92 -5.34 14.83
CA LEU A 114 18.03 -4.40 14.71
C LEU A 114 17.96 -3.31 15.79
N MET A 115 16.80 -2.69 15.97
CA MET A 115 16.59 -1.67 17.00
C MET A 115 16.86 -2.21 18.40
N TYR A 116 16.35 -3.41 18.70
CA TYR A 116 16.58 -4.06 19.99
C TYR A 116 18.08 -4.29 20.24
N ARG A 117 18.82 -4.80 19.24
CA ARG A 117 20.27 -5.04 19.38
C ARG A 117 21.07 -3.76 19.54
N LEU A 118 20.69 -2.70 18.83
CA LEU A 118 21.33 -1.38 18.98
C LEU A 118 21.07 -0.78 20.38
N GLN A 119 19.89 -0.98 20.95
CA GLN A 119 19.54 -0.54 22.30
C GLN A 119 20.21 -1.40 23.38
N GLU A 120 20.29 -2.74 23.20
CA GLU A 120 20.96 -3.66 24.11
C GLU A 120 22.44 -3.31 24.30
N ALA A 121 23.05 -2.71 23.30
CA ALA A 121 24.45 -2.29 23.32
C ALA A 121 24.57 -0.78 23.12
N ASN A 122 23.88 0.02 23.93
CA ASN A 122 23.99 1.46 23.91
C ASN A 122 25.41 1.92 24.31
N PRO A 123 26.17 2.58 23.41
CA PRO A 123 27.54 3.06 23.75
C PRO A 123 27.58 4.11 24.85
N ASP A 124 26.48 4.83 25.09
CA ASP A 124 26.43 5.86 26.15
C ASP A 124 26.46 5.27 27.53
N GLU A 125 26.03 4.01 27.71
CA GLU A 125 26.19 3.29 28.97
C GLU A 125 27.66 3.03 29.31
N LEU A 126 28.53 2.88 28.31
CA LEU A 126 29.97 2.75 28.48
C LEU A 126 30.64 4.08 28.86
N ARG A 127 30.11 5.20 28.36
CA ARG A 127 30.61 6.56 28.64
C ARG A 127 30.18 7.04 30.02
N ALA A 128 28.99 6.68 30.44
CA ALA A 128 28.39 7.14 31.67
C ALA A 128 29.11 6.62 32.92
N GLY A 129 30.09 5.73 32.84
CA GLY A 129 31.08 5.24 33.86
C GLY A 129 30.83 5.50 35.35
N GLU A 130 29.79 6.21 35.67
CA GLU A 130 29.25 6.56 36.96
C GLU A 130 27.96 5.78 37.17
N GLY A 131 28.18 4.61 37.82
CA GLY A 131 27.12 3.68 38.09
C GLY A 131 25.93 4.30 38.79
N ASN A 132 24.77 4.05 38.22
CA ASN A 132 23.56 3.96 39.02
C ASN A 132 22.62 2.84 38.54
N PHE A 133 22.74 2.36 37.31
CA PHE A 133 21.87 1.30 36.83
C PHE A 133 22.41 -0.10 37.08
N PHE A 134 23.72 -0.34 36.81
CA PHE A 134 24.36 -1.66 37.05
C PHE A 134 24.67 -1.96 38.53
N GLN A 135 24.91 -0.93 39.36
CA GLN A 135 25.05 -1.12 40.81
C GLN A 135 23.72 -1.49 41.51
N ARG A 136 22.59 -1.16 40.92
CA ARG A 136 21.25 -1.45 41.47
C ARG A 136 20.73 -2.82 41.13
N MET A 137 21.15 -3.40 39.99
CA MET A 137 20.61 -4.66 39.47
C MET A 137 21.51 -5.88 39.70
N PHE A 138 22.82 -5.70 39.78
CA PHE A 138 23.76 -6.78 40.08
C PHE A 138 24.80 -6.28 41.10
N GLY A 139 24.67 -6.76 42.35
CA GLY A 139 25.61 -6.43 43.42
C GLY A 139 27.04 -6.68 42.99
N LYS A 140 27.89 -5.65 43.17
CA LYS A 140 29.37 -5.63 43.25
C LYS A 140 30.14 -6.69 42.44
N VAL A 141 29.86 -6.90 41.17
CA VAL A 141 30.82 -7.60 40.31
C VAL A 141 31.41 -6.55 39.36
N LYS A 142 32.71 -6.22 39.56
CA LYS A 142 33.49 -5.47 38.55
C LYS A 142 33.51 -6.31 37.27
N GLN A 143 32.63 -5.98 36.34
CA GLN A 143 32.64 -6.61 35.00
C GLN A 143 34.00 -6.27 34.37
N SER A 144 34.78 -7.28 34.05
CA SER A 144 36.10 -7.11 33.42
C SER A 144 35.90 -6.42 32.06
N ILE A 145 36.80 -5.47 31.72
CA ILE A 145 36.82 -4.85 30.37
C ILE A 145 36.79 -5.93 29.26
N TYR A 146 37.39 -7.07 29.55
CA TYR A 146 37.41 -8.21 28.64
C TYR A 146 35.98 -8.76 28.38
N GLU A 147 35.19 -8.94 29.44
CA GLU A 147 33.78 -9.39 29.31
C GLU A 147 32.91 -8.36 28.61
N THR A 148 33.11 -7.07 28.93
CA THR A 148 32.41 -5.97 28.25
C THR A 148 32.74 -5.96 26.75
N THR A 149 34.03 -6.02 26.39
CA THR A 149 34.46 -6.08 24.99
C THR A 149 33.88 -7.28 24.26
N ALA A 150 33.90 -8.48 24.88
CA ALA A 150 33.34 -9.69 24.31
C ALA A 150 31.81 -9.59 24.09
N LYS A 151 31.09 -8.96 25.04
CA LYS A 151 29.64 -8.68 24.89
C LYS A 151 29.35 -7.82 23.64
N TYR A 152 30.08 -6.69 23.51
CA TYR A 152 29.87 -5.79 22.37
C TYR A 152 30.30 -6.41 21.05
N GLN A 153 31.33 -7.24 21.02
CA GLN A 153 31.70 -8.00 19.81
C GLN A 153 30.63 -9.02 19.42
N LYS A 154 30.03 -9.72 20.39
CA LYS A 154 28.95 -10.66 20.15
C LYS A 154 27.72 -9.96 19.58
N ILE A 155 27.31 -8.81 20.16
CA ILE A 155 26.18 -8.01 19.68
C ILE A 155 26.50 -7.46 18.29
N GLY A 156 27.70 -6.96 18.03
CA GLY A 156 28.13 -6.51 16.71
C GLY A 156 27.98 -7.60 15.64
N ALA A 157 28.40 -8.84 15.94
CA ALA A 157 28.21 -9.97 15.03
C ALA A 157 26.73 -10.33 14.79
N GLN A 158 25.86 -10.14 15.78
CA GLN A 158 24.40 -10.31 15.62
C GLN A 158 23.81 -9.20 14.72
N ILE A 159 24.22 -7.96 14.93
CA ILE A 159 23.82 -6.81 14.09
C ILE A 159 24.26 -7.04 12.64
N ASP A 160 25.46 -7.56 12.39
CA ASP A 160 25.93 -7.88 11.04
C ASP A 160 25.08 -8.96 10.37
N LYS A 161 24.62 -9.97 11.10
CA LYS A 161 23.69 -10.98 10.57
C LYS A 161 22.33 -10.37 10.20
N VAL A 162 21.81 -9.50 11.06
CA VAL A 162 20.55 -8.78 10.77
C VAL A 162 20.72 -7.85 9.56
N ALA A 163 21.87 -7.16 9.43
CA ALA A 163 22.18 -6.32 8.29
C ALA A 163 22.18 -7.10 6.95
N VAL A 164 22.75 -8.31 6.94
CA VAL A 164 22.72 -9.18 5.75
C VAL A 164 21.30 -9.60 5.41
N LYS A 165 20.49 -9.97 6.43
CA LYS A 165 19.09 -10.32 6.24
C LYS A 165 18.29 -9.15 5.67
N LEU A 166 18.43 -7.96 6.27
CA LEU A 166 17.78 -6.73 5.81
C LEU A 166 18.18 -6.36 4.37
N THR A 167 19.45 -6.54 4.01
CA THR A 167 19.90 -6.29 2.64
C THR A 167 19.19 -7.19 1.64
N LYS A 168 19.05 -8.48 1.95
CA LYS A 168 18.32 -9.45 1.12
C LYS A 168 16.84 -9.08 1.00
N GLU A 169 16.21 -8.68 2.10
CA GLU A 169 14.81 -8.24 2.11
C GLU A 169 14.62 -6.97 1.27
N LYS A 170 15.54 -6.00 1.37
CA LYS A 170 15.55 -4.79 0.53
C LYS A 170 15.61 -5.15 -0.95
N ASP A 171 16.50 -6.06 -1.33
CA ASP A 171 16.64 -6.47 -2.73
C ASP A 171 15.37 -7.17 -3.22
N GLY A 172 14.69 -7.95 -2.37
CA GLY A 172 13.36 -8.52 -2.63
C GLY A 172 12.31 -7.45 -2.88
N LEU A 173 12.19 -6.43 -2.01
CA LEU A 173 11.25 -5.32 -2.18
C LEU A 173 11.47 -4.54 -3.50
N LEU A 174 12.72 -4.35 -3.90
CA LEU A 174 13.05 -3.69 -5.17
C LEU A 174 12.66 -4.55 -6.37
N GLN A 175 12.84 -5.86 -6.28
CA GLN A 175 12.41 -6.80 -7.33
C GLN A 175 10.89 -6.86 -7.44
N ASP A 176 10.17 -6.84 -6.32
CA ASP A 176 8.72 -6.75 -6.29
C ASP A 176 8.21 -5.46 -6.94
N ASN A 177 8.90 -4.33 -6.74
CA ASN A 177 8.56 -3.07 -7.40
C ASN A 177 8.68 -3.14 -8.93
N LEU A 178 9.65 -3.87 -9.46
CA LEU A 178 9.75 -4.10 -10.91
C LEU A 178 8.57 -4.93 -11.43
N MET A 179 8.16 -5.96 -10.69
CA MET A 179 6.98 -6.75 -11.04
C MET A 179 5.69 -5.91 -10.96
N LEU A 180 5.52 -5.11 -9.91
CA LEU A 180 4.39 -4.21 -9.75
C LEU A 180 4.31 -3.17 -10.87
N GLU A 181 5.45 -2.72 -11.41
CA GLU A 181 5.46 -1.84 -12.60
C GLU A 181 4.92 -2.55 -13.83
N GLN A 182 5.30 -3.81 -14.06
CA GLN A 182 4.72 -4.61 -15.15
C GLN A 182 3.22 -4.82 -14.96
N LEU A 183 2.77 -5.06 -13.74
CA LEU A 183 1.35 -5.18 -13.41
C LEU A 183 0.61 -3.86 -13.69
N TYR A 184 1.19 -2.71 -13.35
CA TYR A 184 0.62 -1.41 -13.65
C TYR A 184 0.45 -1.17 -15.15
N GLN A 185 1.44 -1.52 -15.97
CA GLN A 185 1.36 -1.40 -17.42
C GLN A 185 0.27 -2.32 -18.00
N LYS A 186 0.20 -3.57 -17.56
CA LYS A 186 -0.89 -4.49 -17.95
C LYS A 186 -2.27 -3.97 -17.56
N ASN A 187 -2.42 -3.41 -16.36
CA ASN A 187 -3.68 -2.80 -15.93
C ASN A 187 -4.10 -1.65 -16.84
N LYS A 188 -3.14 -0.84 -17.29
CA LYS A 188 -3.38 0.23 -18.27
C LYS A 188 -3.81 -0.34 -19.62
N ASP A 189 -3.17 -1.41 -20.09
CA ASP A 189 -3.55 -2.06 -21.35
C ASP A 189 -5.00 -2.60 -21.31
N TYR A 190 -5.41 -3.19 -20.17
CA TYR A 190 -6.80 -3.62 -19.97
C TYR A 190 -7.78 -2.44 -19.93
N PHE A 191 -7.42 -1.36 -19.26
CA PHE A 191 -8.20 -0.14 -19.25
C PHE A 191 -8.40 0.40 -20.66
N ASP A 192 -7.35 0.48 -21.46
CA ASP A 192 -7.39 0.96 -22.85
C ASP A 192 -8.24 0.04 -23.73
N ALA A 193 -8.07 -1.28 -23.61
CA ALA A 193 -8.87 -2.25 -24.36
C ALA A 193 -10.35 -2.17 -23.98
N LEU A 194 -10.69 -2.08 -22.69
CA LEU A 194 -12.07 -1.95 -22.24
C LEU A 194 -12.71 -0.64 -22.75
N ASN A 195 -11.97 0.46 -22.80
CA ASN A 195 -12.48 1.71 -23.40
C ASN A 195 -12.87 1.53 -24.88
N VAL A 196 -12.06 0.79 -25.66
CA VAL A 196 -12.38 0.50 -27.06
C VAL A 196 -13.64 -0.37 -27.19
N TYR A 197 -13.76 -1.43 -26.37
CA TYR A 197 -14.95 -2.28 -26.35
C TYR A 197 -16.19 -1.50 -25.94
N ILE A 198 -16.13 -0.68 -24.89
CA ILE A 198 -17.26 0.12 -24.42
C ILE A 198 -17.68 1.11 -25.51
N ALA A 199 -16.73 1.85 -26.12
CA ALA A 199 -17.02 2.80 -27.18
C ALA A 199 -17.65 2.13 -28.41
N ALA A 200 -17.17 0.95 -28.80
CA ALA A 200 -17.75 0.19 -29.89
C ALA A 200 -19.17 -0.32 -29.58
N GLY A 201 -19.40 -0.79 -28.37
CA GLY A 201 -20.75 -1.18 -27.91
C GLY A 201 -21.72 0.00 -27.91
N GLU A 202 -21.29 1.16 -27.39
CA GLU A 202 -22.07 2.40 -27.39
C GLU A 202 -22.45 2.86 -28.83
N LEU A 203 -21.47 2.82 -29.74
CA LEU A 203 -21.72 3.14 -31.15
C LEU A 203 -22.75 2.21 -31.77
N LYS A 204 -22.66 0.90 -31.52
CA LYS A 204 -23.59 -0.07 -32.07
C LYS A 204 -24.99 0.06 -31.47
N VAL A 205 -25.08 0.34 -30.18
CA VAL A 205 -26.35 0.65 -29.50
C VAL A 205 -27.01 1.89 -30.16
N GLU A 206 -26.23 2.95 -30.35
CA GLU A 206 -26.69 4.18 -30.99
C GLU A 206 -27.19 3.92 -32.45
N GLU A 207 -26.41 3.20 -33.25
CA GLU A 207 -26.78 2.79 -34.63
C GLU A 207 -28.09 2.01 -34.65
N MET A 208 -28.24 1.04 -33.74
CA MET A 208 -29.47 0.24 -33.66
C MET A 208 -30.69 1.07 -33.28
N GLN A 209 -30.54 2.00 -32.34
CA GLN A 209 -31.62 2.87 -31.88
C GLN A 209 -32.03 3.91 -32.95
N GLN A 210 -31.06 4.45 -33.68
CA GLN A 210 -31.32 5.54 -34.62
C GLN A 210 -31.66 5.07 -36.04
N THR A 211 -31.16 3.89 -36.46
CA THR A 211 -31.24 3.43 -37.84
C THR A 211 -31.88 2.06 -37.93
N VAL A 212 -31.28 1.02 -37.35
CA VAL A 212 -31.66 -0.38 -37.62
C VAL A 212 -33.09 -0.70 -37.16
N ILE A 213 -33.44 -0.37 -35.92
CA ILE A 213 -34.78 -0.65 -35.36
C ILE A 213 -35.84 0.21 -36.00
N PRO A 214 -35.69 1.53 -36.22
CA PRO A 214 -36.66 2.35 -36.95
C PRO A 214 -36.92 1.86 -38.40
N GLU A 215 -35.88 1.47 -39.13
CA GLU A 215 -36.03 0.92 -40.49
C GLU A 215 -36.78 -0.43 -40.49
N ALA A 216 -36.46 -1.33 -39.57
CA ALA A 216 -37.17 -2.60 -39.44
C ALA A 216 -38.64 -2.39 -39.04
N LEU A 217 -38.91 -1.42 -38.13
CA LEU A 217 -40.28 -1.06 -37.74
C LEU A 217 -41.08 -0.49 -38.92
N ALA A 218 -40.50 0.42 -39.71
CA ALA A 218 -41.15 0.99 -40.89
C ALA A 218 -41.48 -0.10 -41.91
N LYS A 219 -40.55 -1.05 -42.11
CA LYS A 219 -40.80 -2.20 -43.01
C LYS A 219 -41.92 -3.08 -42.49
N ALA A 220 -41.93 -3.45 -41.19
CA ALA A 220 -43.02 -4.25 -40.61
C ALA A 220 -44.39 -3.59 -40.72
N GLN A 221 -44.45 -2.25 -40.58
CA GLN A 221 -45.67 -1.47 -40.76
C GLN A 221 -46.13 -1.45 -42.24
N GLN A 222 -45.23 -1.41 -43.21
CA GLN A 222 -45.56 -1.44 -44.65
C GLN A 222 -46.04 -2.80 -45.11
N THR A 223 -45.38 -3.87 -44.69
CA THR A 223 -45.67 -5.24 -45.15
C THR A 223 -46.84 -5.86 -44.38
N GLY A 224 -47.06 -5.48 -43.11
CA GLY A 224 -48.03 -6.13 -42.22
C GLY A 224 -47.68 -7.60 -41.94
N ASP A 225 -46.43 -8.03 -42.27
CA ASP A 225 -45.96 -9.39 -42.10
C ASP A 225 -45.55 -9.65 -40.65
N GLN A 226 -46.03 -10.77 -40.10
CA GLN A 226 -45.71 -11.21 -38.78
C GLN A 226 -44.22 -11.54 -38.61
N MET A 227 -43.53 -11.98 -39.67
CA MET A 227 -42.09 -12.23 -39.67
C MET A 227 -41.30 -10.93 -39.54
N ASP A 228 -41.70 -9.86 -40.23
CA ASP A 228 -41.04 -8.55 -40.10
C ASP A 228 -41.25 -7.96 -38.69
N ALA A 229 -42.42 -8.16 -38.07
CA ALA A 229 -42.65 -7.80 -36.67
C ALA A 229 -41.77 -8.60 -35.68
N GLN A 230 -41.52 -9.88 -35.98
CA GLN A 230 -40.60 -10.71 -35.15
C GLN A 230 -39.15 -10.20 -35.23
N ILE A 231 -38.68 -9.77 -36.41
CA ILE A 231 -37.34 -9.17 -36.59
C ILE A 231 -37.16 -7.93 -35.70
N VAL A 232 -38.20 -7.07 -35.61
CA VAL A 232 -38.15 -5.89 -34.72
C VAL A 232 -37.98 -6.32 -33.26
N ASN A 233 -38.70 -7.35 -32.82
CA ASN A 233 -38.56 -7.89 -31.47
C ASN A 233 -37.15 -8.46 -31.22
N ASP A 234 -36.61 -9.19 -32.20
CA ASP A 234 -35.29 -9.78 -32.12
C ASP A 234 -34.20 -8.71 -32.02
N TYR A 235 -34.31 -7.64 -32.80
CA TYR A 235 -33.39 -6.49 -32.72
C TYR A 235 -33.52 -5.74 -31.40
N THR A 236 -34.71 -5.56 -30.86
CA THR A 236 -34.92 -4.93 -29.56
C THR A 236 -34.29 -5.77 -28.44
N GLN A 237 -34.47 -7.09 -28.45
CA GLN A 237 -33.85 -7.98 -27.51
C GLN A 237 -32.30 -7.99 -27.61
N PHE A 238 -31.78 -7.93 -28.84
CA PHE A 238 -30.34 -7.82 -29.08
C PHE A 238 -29.78 -6.53 -28.49
N LEU A 239 -30.47 -5.40 -28.75
CA LEU A 239 -30.13 -4.09 -28.21
C LEU A 239 -30.02 -4.12 -26.67
N ASP A 240 -31.06 -4.63 -26.00
CA ASP A 240 -31.11 -4.72 -24.54
C ASP A 240 -29.93 -5.55 -23.98
N ARG A 241 -29.63 -6.67 -24.64
CA ARG A 241 -28.49 -7.53 -24.23
C ARG A 241 -27.15 -6.84 -24.48
N LEU A 242 -26.99 -6.12 -25.60
CA LEU A 242 -25.74 -5.42 -25.91
C LEU A 242 -25.52 -4.24 -24.96
N ASP A 243 -26.57 -3.52 -24.58
CA ASP A 243 -26.47 -2.43 -23.62
C ASP A 243 -26.09 -2.95 -22.23
N ASN A 244 -26.76 -4.02 -21.76
CA ASN A 244 -26.39 -4.70 -20.52
C ASN A 244 -24.92 -5.17 -20.55
N ARG A 245 -24.51 -5.75 -21.68
CA ARG A 245 -23.12 -6.22 -21.85
C ARG A 245 -22.11 -5.07 -21.82
N THR A 246 -22.46 -3.96 -22.46
CA THR A 246 -21.63 -2.74 -22.43
C THR A 246 -21.56 -2.15 -21.02
N HIS A 247 -22.65 -2.23 -20.25
CA HIS A 247 -22.66 -1.86 -18.85
C HIS A 247 -21.71 -2.75 -18.00
N ASP A 248 -21.72 -4.06 -18.20
CA ASP A 248 -20.78 -4.98 -17.53
C ASP A 248 -19.31 -4.64 -17.83
N LEU A 249 -19.01 -4.24 -19.06
CA LEU A 249 -17.68 -3.79 -19.44
C LEU A 249 -17.30 -2.46 -18.76
N ARG A 250 -18.25 -1.54 -18.55
CA ARG A 250 -18.02 -0.31 -17.76
C ARG A 250 -17.68 -0.64 -16.30
N LEU A 251 -18.37 -1.63 -15.70
CA LEU A 251 -18.04 -2.11 -14.35
C LEU A 251 -16.64 -2.73 -14.30
N ALA A 252 -16.28 -3.54 -15.30
CA ALA A 252 -14.94 -4.11 -15.40
C ALA A 252 -13.87 -3.02 -15.54
N ARG A 253 -14.13 -1.96 -16.33
CA ARG A 253 -13.23 -0.79 -16.42
C ARG A 253 -13.06 -0.10 -15.07
N GLN A 254 -14.12 0.02 -14.29
CA GLN A 254 -14.05 0.63 -12.96
C GLN A 254 -13.08 -0.13 -12.02
N ILE A 255 -12.99 -1.45 -12.16
CA ILE A 255 -12.01 -2.27 -11.42
C ILE A 255 -10.57 -1.84 -11.80
N THR A 256 -10.28 -1.65 -13.08
CA THR A 256 -8.92 -1.23 -13.50
C THR A 256 -8.55 0.15 -12.97
N ILE A 257 -9.51 1.08 -12.89
CA ILE A 257 -9.31 2.41 -12.31
C ILE A 257 -8.97 2.30 -10.81
N GLN A 258 -9.63 1.40 -10.09
CA GLN A 258 -9.39 1.20 -8.65
C GLN A 258 -8.07 0.47 -8.38
N GLN A 259 -7.64 -0.43 -9.25
CA GLN A 259 -6.40 -1.20 -9.08
C GLN A 259 -5.14 -0.35 -9.30
N ALA A 260 -5.16 0.62 -10.21
CA ALA A 260 -4.01 1.44 -10.54
C ALA A 260 -3.40 2.17 -9.32
N PRO A 261 -4.16 2.92 -8.50
CA PRO A 261 -3.62 3.55 -7.29
C PRO A 261 -3.21 2.54 -6.22
N GLN A 262 -3.85 1.37 -6.14
CA GLN A 262 -3.46 0.32 -5.20
C GLN A 262 -2.08 -0.23 -5.52
N ILE A 263 -1.79 -0.52 -6.80
CA ILE A 263 -0.45 -0.94 -7.24
C ILE A 263 0.60 0.13 -6.85
N ARG A 264 0.33 1.40 -7.13
CA ARG A 264 1.24 2.51 -6.80
C ARG A 264 1.44 2.68 -5.30
N LEU A 265 0.41 2.46 -4.49
CA LEU A 265 0.53 2.50 -3.03
C LEU A 265 1.49 1.42 -2.52
N ILE A 266 1.38 0.19 -3.03
CA ILE A 266 2.27 -0.92 -2.65
C ILE A 266 3.71 -0.60 -3.08
N GLN A 267 3.94 -0.12 -4.31
CA GLN A 267 5.25 0.28 -4.80
C GLN A 267 5.89 1.36 -3.90
N ASN A 268 5.14 2.39 -3.52
CA ASN A 268 5.63 3.46 -2.66
C ASN A 268 5.97 2.93 -1.25
N THR A 269 5.18 2.01 -0.73
CA THR A 269 5.44 1.37 0.57
C THR A 269 6.73 0.54 0.52
N ASN A 270 6.90 -0.29 -0.51
CA ASN A 270 8.11 -1.08 -0.72
C ASN A 270 9.35 -0.19 -0.87
N GLN A 271 9.22 0.90 -1.62
CA GLN A 271 10.30 1.87 -1.81
C GLN A 271 10.70 2.52 -0.47
N ALA A 272 9.73 3.00 0.31
CA ALA A 272 9.99 3.61 1.62
C ALA A 272 10.64 2.63 2.60
N LEU A 273 10.25 1.35 2.59
CA LEU A 273 10.88 0.32 3.40
C LEU A 273 12.31 0.05 2.94
N ALA A 274 12.56 -0.08 1.63
CA ALA A 274 13.89 -0.27 1.07
C ALA A 274 14.84 0.88 1.43
N GLU A 275 14.36 2.12 1.39
CA GLU A 275 15.13 3.31 1.80
C GLU A 275 15.45 3.30 3.31
N LYS A 276 14.48 2.91 4.16
CA LYS A 276 14.73 2.76 5.60
C LYS A 276 15.78 1.69 5.89
N ILE A 277 15.69 0.54 5.22
CA ILE A 277 16.70 -0.52 5.35
C ILE A 277 18.06 0.00 4.91
N GLN A 278 18.14 0.68 3.76
CA GLN A 278 19.38 1.24 3.25
C GLN A 278 20.01 2.23 4.25
N ALA A 279 19.21 3.13 4.81
CA ALA A 279 19.67 4.08 5.82
C ALA A 279 20.16 3.38 7.08
N SER A 280 19.46 2.32 7.53
CA SER A 280 19.85 1.55 8.72
C SER A 280 21.17 0.81 8.49
N VAL A 281 21.31 0.13 7.37
CA VAL A 281 22.50 -0.69 7.05
C VAL A 281 23.70 0.20 6.70
N ALA A 282 23.53 1.25 5.93
CA ALA A 282 24.63 2.08 5.43
C ALA A 282 25.05 3.20 6.39
N THR A 283 24.18 3.61 7.31
CA THR A 283 24.45 4.77 8.19
C THR A 283 24.35 4.41 9.67
N ALA A 284 23.21 3.87 10.12
CA ALA A 284 23.00 3.65 11.57
C ALA A 284 23.95 2.59 12.15
N ILE A 285 24.16 1.48 11.47
CA ILE A 285 25.07 0.41 11.92
C ILE A 285 26.53 0.87 11.97
N PRO A 286 27.13 1.47 10.92
CA PRO A 286 28.48 2.01 10.98
C PRO A 286 28.66 3.08 12.07
N LEU A 287 27.69 3.98 12.23
CA LEU A 287 27.73 5.01 13.27
C LEU A 287 27.75 4.38 14.66
N TRP A 288 26.90 3.40 14.92
CA TRP A 288 26.89 2.66 16.18
C TRP A 288 28.24 1.97 16.42
N LYS A 289 28.81 1.26 15.42
CA LYS A 289 30.11 0.61 15.52
C LYS A 289 31.21 1.60 15.90
N ASN A 290 31.25 2.78 15.28
CA ASN A 290 32.20 3.83 15.59
C ASN A 290 32.05 4.32 17.04
N GLN A 291 30.81 4.53 17.50
CA GLN A 291 30.56 4.97 18.88
C GLN A 291 30.98 3.90 19.90
N VAL A 292 30.74 2.62 19.61
CA VAL A 292 31.20 1.51 20.45
C VAL A 292 32.73 1.47 20.53
N VAL A 293 33.42 1.61 19.39
CA VAL A 293 34.91 1.64 19.38
C VAL A 293 35.45 2.80 20.22
N ILE A 294 34.89 3.99 20.07
CA ILE A 294 35.28 5.17 20.87
C ILE A 294 35.06 4.91 22.38
N ALA A 295 33.86 4.42 22.73
CA ALA A 295 33.49 4.16 24.11
C ALA A 295 34.38 3.08 24.75
N LEU A 296 34.68 1.99 24.06
CA LEU A 296 35.58 0.94 24.51
C LEU A 296 37.03 1.46 24.66
N THR A 297 37.48 2.34 23.77
CA THR A 297 38.82 2.96 23.86
C THR A 297 38.94 3.82 25.11
N LEU A 298 37.91 4.67 25.36
CA LEU A 298 37.87 5.51 26.57
C LEU A 298 37.83 4.65 27.86
N LEU A 299 37.08 3.55 27.85
CA LEU A 299 37.03 2.62 28.98
C LEU A 299 38.40 1.99 29.25
N ARG A 300 39.13 1.55 28.23
CA ARG A 300 40.50 1.01 28.34
C ARG A 300 41.47 2.06 28.85
N GLN A 301 41.40 3.32 28.40
CA GLN A 301 42.24 4.39 28.91
C GLN A 301 42.00 4.67 30.40
N LYS A 302 40.72 4.73 30.83
CA LYS A 302 40.36 4.92 32.23
C LYS A 302 40.91 3.80 33.12
N ASP A 303 40.88 2.55 32.66
CA ASP A 303 41.38 1.40 33.38
C ASP A 303 42.92 1.42 33.48
N ALA A 304 43.63 1.79 32.41
CA ALA A 304 45.05 1.95 32.39
C ALA A 304 45.54 3.03 33.39
N VAL A 305 44.83 4.19 33.40
CA VAL A 305 45.13 5.27 34.37
C VAL A 305 44.88 4.81 35.82
N THR A 306 43.80 4.05 36.06
CA THR A 306 43.49 3.51 37.38
C THR A 306 44.55 2.50 37.84
N ALA A 307 44.98 1.61 36.95
CA ALA A 307 46.06 0.66 37.23
C ALA A 307 47.38 1.36 37.51
N GLN A 308 47.74 2.38 36.73
CA GLN A 308 48.94 3.20 36.96
C GLN A 308 48.90 3.88 38.33
N ARG A 309 47.74 4.43 38.73
CA ARG A 309 47.56 5.05 40.04
C ARG A 309 47.72 4.06 41.16
N GLN A 310 47.16 2.85 41.05
CA GLN A 310 47.31 1.78 42.06
C GLN A 310 48.77 1.33 42.20
N VAL A 311 49.49 1.18 41.08
CA VAL A 311 50.92 0.86 41.10
C VAL A 311 51.71 1.97 41.80
N SER A 312 51.41 3.25 41.46
CA SER A 312 52.07 4.39 42.11
C SER A 312 51.83 4.45 43.64
N GLU A 313 50.57 4.22 44.05
CA GLU A 313 50.18 4.19 45.48
C GLU A 313 50.86 3.03 46.21
N THR A 314 50.91 1.84 45.56
CA THR A 314 51.62 0.67 46.17
C THR A 314 53.11 0.91 46.23
N THR A 315 53.71 1.50 45.20
CA THR A 315 55.18 1.84 45.22
C THR A 315 55.50 2.88 46.29
N ASN A 316 54.66 3.92 46.43
CA ASN A 316 54.85 4.91 47.51
C ASN A 316 54.69 4.29 48.90
N CYS A 317 53.75 3.38 49.09
CA CYS A 317 53.54 2.66 50.33
C CYS A 317 54.79 1.77 50.69
N LEU A 318 55.34 1.10 49.67
CA LEU A 318 56.57 0.27 49.87
C LEU A 318 57.80 1.11 50.18
N LEU A 319 57.99 2.28 49.53
CA LEU A 319 59.05 3.22 49.82
C LEU A 319 58.95 3.78 51.27
N TYR A 320 57.71 4.12 51.67
CA TYR A 320 57.50 4.64 53.04
C TYR A 320 57.76 3.60 54.14
N THR A 321 57.41 2.33 53.84
CA THR A 321 57.74 1.21 54.80
C THR A 321 59.21 0.85 54.79
N SER A 322 59.93 1.01 53.66
CA SER A 322 61.39 0.83 53.60
C SER A 322 62.17 1.94 54.36
N ASP A 323 61.74 3.21 54.17
CA ASP A 323 62.33 4.36 54.84
C ASP A 323 62.12 4.29 56.36
N ALA A 324 60.95 3.82 56.82
CA ALA A 324 60.65 3.61 58.23
C ALA A 324 61.42 2.41 58.87
N ALA A 325 61.88 1.47 58.07
CA ALA A 325 62.70 0.36 58.51
C ALA A 325 64.17 0.76 58.61
N ASP A 326 64.64 1.66 57.74
CA ASP A 326 66.04 2.17 57.77
C ASP A 326 66.28 3.15 58.98
N ASP A 327 65.25 3.95 59.35
CA ASP A 327 65.31 4.83 60.52
C ASP A 327 65.27 4.07 61.86
N GLY A 328 64.85 2.80 61.86
CA GLY A 328 64.84 1.94 63.08
C GLY A 328 66.17 1.25 63.39
N GLU A 329 67.16 1.23 62.51
CA GLU A 329 68.44 0.57 62.71
C GLU A 329 69.59 1.50 63.18
N SER A 330 69.36 2.77 63.42
CA SER A 330 70.39 3.74 63.83
C SER A 330 70.27 4.19 65.27
N VAL A 331 69.78 3.34 66.17
CA VAL A 331 69.86 3.57 67.64
C VAL A 331 70.41 2.34 68.30
N ASP A 332 71.76 2.25 68.35
CA ASP A 332 72.58 1.64 69.39
C ASP A 332 74.00 2.26 69.40
#